data_9a9cd54023ec3be7781e6b5293503d64
#
_entry.id   9a9cd54023ec3be7781e6b5293503d64
#
_cell.length_a   1.000
_cell.length_b   1.000
_cell.length_c   1.000
_cell.angle_alpha   90.00
_cell.angle_beta   90.00
_cell.angle_gamma   90.00
#
_symmetry.space_group_name_H-M   'P 1'
#
loop_
_entity.id
_entity.type
_entity.pdbx_description
1 polymer ?
#
loop_
_entity_poly.entity_id
_entity_poly.type
_entity_poly.pdbx_seq_one_letter_code
_entity_poly.pdbx_strand_id
1 'polypeptide(L)'
;KGATIVSVLGVDNSPMGELSDYSVVYKDGRPQEYVLYMLIGKLLENKGFFDDYKQFADELKNLPAALVSVGKASEPKARAYAEKYKDDPYQIWIGSGNLWGPTYSFAMCVLEESQWLRTKSVTSPEFFHGTIELVEKGVCVALNMTEGQTRKLDQRVKDFVGQYTDDFTVFDTADYELPGISDKFRWMLSPVVINAVLSRVSKNFEQIRDHSLDIRRYYRKVEY
;
A
#
# COMPACT_ATOMS: atom_id res chain seq x y z
N LYS A 1 8.32 -29.04 13.56
CA LYS A 1 9.21 -29.26 12.40
C LYS A 1 10.54 -28.49 12.51
N GLY A 2 10.87 -27.93 13.71
CA GLY A 2 12.17 -27.30 13.99
C GLY A 2 12.38 -25.91 13.35
N ALA A 3 11.32 -25.23 12.91
CA ALA A 3 11.42 -23.84 12.44
C ALA A 3 11.37 -22.87 13.62
N THR A 4 12.20 -21.84 13.59
CA THR A 4 12.14 -20.73 14.53
C THR A 4 11.00 -19.79 14.15
N ILE A 5 10.12 -19.50 15.10
CA ILE A 5 8.96 -18.63 14.92
C ILE A 5 9.29 -17.26 15.54
N VAL A 6 9.23 -16.22 14.71
CA VAL A 6 9.39 -14.83 15.15
C VAL A 6 8.09 -14.08 14.88
N SER A 7 7.53 -13.45 15.89
CA SER A 7 6.26 -12.71 15.78
C SER A 7 6.42 -11.22 16.08
N VAL A 8 5.60 -10.42 15.40
CA VAL A 8 5.45 -8.98 15.67
C VAL A 8 4.01 -8.75 16.17
N LEU A 9 3.88 -8.38 17.44
CA LEU A 9 2.62 -8.44 18.18
C LEU A 9 2.20 -7.07 18.72
N GLY A 10 0.92 -6.77 18.63
CA GLY A 10 0.32 -5.59 19.28
C GLY A 10 -0.10 -5.87 20.74
N VAL A 11 -0.19 -7.13 21.14
CA VAL A 11 -0.61 -7.55 22.48
C VAL A 11 0.33 -8.62 22.97
N ASP A 12 0.91 -8.40 24.15
CA ASP A 12 1.65 -9.41 24.86
C ASP A 12 0.70 -10.52 25.39
N ASN A 13 1.23 -11.69 25.68
CA ASN A 13 0.45 -12.84 26.18
C ASN A 13 -0.72 -13.28 25.26
N SER A 14 -0.53 -13.16 23.94
CA SER A 14 -1.47 -13.67 22.95
C SER A 14 -1.16 -15.14 22.61
N PRO A 15 -2.14 -15.92 22.08
CA PRO A 15 -1.88 -17.29 21.63
C PRO A 15 -0.75 -17.39 20.59
N MET A 16 -0.57 -16.34 19.77
CA MET A 16 0.55 -16.26 18.83
C MET A 16 1.87 -16.06 19.57
N GLY A 17 1.89 -15.23 20.62
CA GLY A 17 3.08 -15.01 21.45
C GLY A 17 3.53 -16.31 22.15
N GLU A 18 2.60 -17.09 22.66
CA GLU A 18 2.87 -18.38 23.32
C GLU A 18 3.48 -19.42 22.37
N LEU A 19 3.16 -19.34 21.08
CA LEU A 19 3.69 -20.24 20.03
C LEU A 19 5.00 -19.75 19.42
N SER A 20 5.49 -18.57 19.82
CA SER A 20 6.67 -17.93 19.21
C SER A 20 7.92 -18.16 20.04
N ASP A 21 9.04 -18.46 19.35
CA ASP A 21 10.36 -18.52 19.97
C ASP A 21 10.87 -17.11 20.34
N TYR A 22 10.51 -16.11 19.52
CA TYR A 22 10.83 -14.69 19.75
C TYR A 22 9.64 -13.81 19.40
N SER A 23 9.39 -12.80 20.24
CA SER A 23 8.32 -11.82 20.01
C SER A 23 8.83 -10.39 20.09
N VAL A 24 8.45 -9.57 19.11
CA VAL A 24 8.59 -8.12 19.17
C VAL A 24 7.22 -7.54 19.49
N VAL A 25 7.06 -7.02 20.70
CA VAL A 25 5.78 -6.44 21.14
C VAL A 25 5.84 -4.92 21.05
N TYR A 26 4.82 -4.32 20.42
CA TYR A 26 4.66 -2.87 20.32
C TYR A 26 3.36 -2.44 21.00
N LYS A 27 3.38 -1.27 21.63
CA LYS A 27 2.20 -0.77 22.37
C LYS A 27 1.30 0.12 21.52
N ASP A 28 1.90 0.92 20.64
CA ASP A 28 1.21 1.94 19.86
C ASP A 28 1.61 1.92 18.39
N GLY A 29 0.69 2.37 17.53
CA GLY A 29 0.94 2.49 16.09
C GLY A 29 0.81 1.16 15.34
N ARG A 30 1.39 1.11 14.16
CA ARG A 30 1.45 -0.06 13.27
C ARG A 30 2.85 -0.23 12.69
N PRO A 31 3.85 -0.55 13.52
CA PRO A 31 5.24 -0.62 13.08
C PRO A 31 5.62 -1.94 12.39
N GLN A 32 4.65 -2.79 12.01
CA GLN A 32 4.92 -4.14 11.51
C GLN A 32 5.88 -4.13 10.33
N GLU A 33 5.63 -3.27 9.33
CA GLU A 33 6.49 -3.16 8.14
C GLU A 33 7.90 -2.69 8.53
N TYR A 34 8.00 -1.71 9.44
CA TYR A 34 9.29 -1.23 9.93
C TYR A 34 10.09 -2.35 10.60
N VAL A 35 9.45 -3.11 11.50
CA VAL A 35 10.10 -4.24 12.19
C VAL A 35 10.52 -5.31 11.19
N LEU A 36 9.67 -5.62 10.20
CA LEU A 36 9.99 -6.59 9.16
C LEU A 36 11.17 -6.13 8.29
N TYR A 37 11.26 -4.86 7.92
CA TYR A 37 12.44 -4.31 7.22
C TYR A 37 13.72 -4.52 8.03
N MET A 38 13.68 -4.26 9.33
CA MET A 38 14.84 -4.44 10.21
C MET A 38 15.24 -5.91 10.33
N LEU A 39 14.28 -6.80 10.57
CA LEU A 39 14.54 -8.24 10.78
C LEU A 39 15.03 -8.91 9.48
N ILE A 40 14.30 -8.68 8.38
CA ILE A 40 14.65 -9.29 7.08
C ILE A 40 15.97 -8.70 6.56
N GLY A 41 16.14 -7.38 6.67
CA GLY A 41 17.38 -6.72 6.28
C GLY A 41 18.59 -7.28 7.04
N LYS A 42 18.46 -7.47 8.37
CA LYS A 42 19.54 -8.06 9.18
C LYS A 42 19.82 -9.52 8.82
N LEU A 43 18.79 -10.28 8.52
CA LEU A 43 18.93 -11.66 8.06
C LEU A 43 19.69 -11.73 6.72
N LEU A 44 19.37 -10.84 5.79
CA LEU A 44 20.04 -10.75 4.49
C LEU A 44 21.49 -10.30 4.62
N GLU A 45 21.77 -9.30 5.48
CA GLU A 45 23.13 -8.89 5.79
C GLU A 45 23.97 -10.06 6.33
N ASN A 46 23.46 -10.79 7.31
CA ASN A 46 24.16 -11.94 7.90
C ASN A 46 24.41 -13.08 6.88
N LYS A 47 23.67 -13.11 5.78
CA LYS A 47 23.86 -14.05 4.67
C LYS A 47 24.67 -13.49 3.52
N GLY A 48 25.17 -12.24 3.62
CA GLY A 48 25.96 -11.58 2.57
C GLY A 48 25.16 -11.10 1.36
N PHE A 49 23.84 -10.87 1.53
CA PHE A 49 22.96 -10.38 0.46
C PHE A 49 22.53 -8.92 0.62
N PHE A 50 23.00 -8.24 1.68
CA PHE A 50 22.63 -6.84 1.93
C PHE A 50 23.75 -6.09 2.65
N ASP A 51 24.80 -5.74 1.92
CA ASP A 51 26.00 -5.06 2.46
C ASP A 51 25.68 -3.66 3.01
N ASP A 52 24.69 -2.99 2.45
CA ASP A 52 24.24 -1.65 2.85
C ASP A 52 23.27 -1.63 4.06
N TYR A 53 23.03 -2.77 4.71
CA TYR A 53 22.00 -2.86 5.78
C TYR A 53 22.21 -1.83 6.89
N LYS A 54 23.44 -1.60 7.33
CA LYS A 54 23.71 -0.63 8.41
C LYS A 54 23.26 0.77 8.02
N GLN A 55 23.57 1.21 6.81
CA GLN A 55 23.10 2.49 6.29
C GLN A 55 21.59 2.52 6.17
N PHE A 56 20.98 1.47 5.62
CA PHE A 56 19.54 1.34 5.52
C PHE A 56 18.84 1.45 6.88
N ALA A 57 19.32 0.72 7.88
CA ALA A 57 18.80 0.76 9.24
C ALA A 57 18.91 2.13 9.90
N ASP A 58 20.01 2.84 9.65
CA ASP A 58 20.20 4.21 10.14
C ASP A 58 19.25 5.19 9.46
N GLU A 59 19.06 5.08 8.15
CA GLU A 59 18.16 5.95 7.39
C GLU A 59 16.68 5.68 7.69
N LEU A 60 16.31 4.45 8.02
CA LEU A 60 14.93 4.11 8.43
C LEU A 60 14.42 4.90 9.64
N LYS A 61 15.30 5.48 10.45
CA LYS A 61 14.92 6.37 11.56
C LYS A 61 14.18 7.63 11.07
N ASN A 62 14.43 8.03 9.82
CA ASN A 62 13.78 9.18 9.19
C ASN A 62 12.42 8.83 8.57
N LEU A 63 12.12 7.54 8.39
CA LEU A 63 10.93 7.07 7.69
C LEU A 63 9.62 7.61 8.29
N PRO A 64 9.38 7.63 9.62
CA PRO A 64 8.13 8.15 10.17
C PRO A 64 7.87 9.61 9.77
N ALA A 65 8.88 10.47 9.85
CA ALA A 65 8.76 11.88 9.46
C ALA A 65 8.56 12.03 7.95
N ALA A 66 9.27 11.23 7.13
CA ALA A 66 9.09 11.21 5.70
C ALA A 66 7.66 10.80 5.29
N LEU A 67 7.09 9.76 5.91
CA LEU A 67 5.72 9.31 5.63
C LEU A 67 4.66 10.36 6.04
N VAL A 68 4.88 11.12 7.10
CA VAL A 68 4.03 12.28 7.44
C VAL A 68 4.08 13.34 6.34
N SER A 69 5.26 13.61 5.79
CA SER A 69 5.44 14.55 4.67
C SER A 69 4.77 14.05 3.40
N VAL A 70 4.89 12.76 3.08
CA VAL A 70 4.17 12.10 1.97
C VAL A 70 2.66 12.28 2.12
N GLY A 71 2.11 12.00 3.31
CA GLY A 71 0.69 12.17 3.59
C GLY A 71 0.20 13.61 3.36
N LYS A 72 0.99 14.61 3.77
CA LYS A 72 0.67 16.02 3.52
C LYS A 72 0.76 16.38 2.04
N ALA A 73 1.81 15.96 1.35
CA ALA A 73 2.02 16.25 -0.07
C ALA A 73 0.97 15.58 -0.96
N SER A 74 0.51 14.38 -0.59
CA SER A 74 -0.50 13.64 -1.35
C SER A 74 -1.94 14.12 -1.11
N GLU A 75 -2.20 14.91 -0.08
CA GLU A 75 -3.56 15.33 0.32
C GLU A 75 -4.38 15.98 -0.81
N PRO A 76 -3.86 16.94 -1.60
CA PRO A 76 -4.66 17.55 -2.66
C PRO A 76 -5.10 16.53 -3.73
N LYS A 77 -4.21 15.64 -4.13
CA LYS A 77 -4.48 14.59 -5.12
C LYS A 77 -5.44 13.54 -4.58
N ALA A 78 -5.26 13.14 -3.33
CA ALA A 78 -6.12 12.16 -2.65
C ALA A 78 -7.55 12.71 -2.49
N ARG A 79 -7.68 13.99 -2.13
CA ARG A 79 -8.97 14.67 -2.01
C ARG A 79 -9.67 14.79 -3.36
N ALA A 80 -8.98 15.27 -4.38
CA ALA A 80 -9.54 15.39 -5.74
C ALA A 80 -10.01 14.02 -6.28
N TYR A 81 -9.24 12.94 -6.01
CA TYR A 81 -9.66 11.58 -6.36
C TYR A 81 -10.96 11.19 -5.64
N ALA A 82 -11.02 11.38 -4.33
CA ALA A 82 -12.19 11.01 -3.55
C ALA A 82 -13.42 11.84 -3.94
N GLU A 83 -13.29 13.14 -4.19
CA GLU A 83 -14.38 14.00 -4.67
C GLU A 83 -14.91 13.54 -6.03
N LYS A 84 -14.01 13.19 -6.96
CA LYS A 84 -14.39 12.77 -8.31
C LYS A 84 -15.11 11.41 -8.31
N TYR A 85 -14.64 10.46 -7.49
CA TYR A 85 -15.06 9.06 -7.58
C TYR A 85 -15.86 8.55 -6.37
N LYS A 86 -16.34 9.45 -5.50
CA LYS A 86 -17.10 9.09 -4.29
C LYS A 86 -18.33 8.22 -4.52
N ASP A 87 -18.99 8.41 -5.65
CA ASP A 87 -20.23 7.71 -6.04
C ASP A 87 -20.03 6.77 -7.23
N ASP A 88 -18.77 6.57 -7.65
CA ASP A 88 -18.44 5.71 -8.78
C ASP A 88 -18.83 4.25 -8.46
N PRO A 89 -19.64 3.61 -9.31
CA PRO A 89 -20.15 2.26 -9.03
C PRO A 89 -19.07 1.17 -9.13
N TYR A 90 -17.96 1.46 -9.79
CA TYR A 90 -16.92 0.47 -10.06
C TYR A 90 -15.55 1.11 -10.31
N GLN A 91 -14.53 0.66 -9.62
CA GLN A 91 -13.17 1.18 -9.75
C GLN A 91 -12.18 0.06 -10.05
N ILE A 92 -11.29 0.27 -11.02
CA ILE A 92 -10.19 -0.65 -11.33
C ILE A 92 -8.93 -0.14 -10.66
N TRP A 93 -8.32 -0.97 -9.80
CA TRP A 93 -7.09 -0.67 -9.08
C TRP A 93 -5.95 -1.54 -9.58
N ILE A 94 -4.89 -0.92 -10.07
CA ILE A 94 -3.75 -1.59 -10.69
C ILE A 94 -2.49 -1.30 -9.90
N GLY A 95 -1.66 -2.32 -9.69
CA GLY A 95 -0.35 -2.18 -9.08
C GLY A 95 0.40 -3.49 -9.15
N SER A 96 1.72 -3.45 -9.25
CA SER A 96 2.52 -4.65 -9.44
C SER A 96 3.77 -4.70 -8.56
N GLY A 97 4.45 -5.84 -8.58
CA GLY A 97 5.64 -6.07 -7.78
C GLY A 97 5.36 -5.85 -6.29
N ASN A 98 6.17 -5.05 -5.65
CA ASN A 98 6.02 -4.74 -4.23
C ASN A 98 4.81 -3.83 -3.90
N LEU A 99 4.14 -3.25 -4.89
CA LEU A 99 2.88 -2.53 -4.70
C LEU A 99 1.62 -3.38 -4.90
N TRP A 100 1.75 -4.64 -5.30
CA TRP A 100 0.58 -5.51 -5.43
C TRP A 100 -0.17 -5.69 -4.09
N GLY A 101 0.57 -6.02 -3.02
CA GLY A 101 -0.02 -6.18 -1.68
C GLY A 101 -0.80 -4.93 -1.22
N PRO A 102 -0.19 -3.74 -1.18
CA PRO A 102 -0.89 -2.49 -0.86
C PRO A 102 -2.10 -2.20 -1.75
N THR A 103 -1.99 -2.41 -3.07
CA THR A 103 -3.08 -2.17 -4.02
C THR A 103 -4.28 -3.08 -3.75
N TYR A 104 -4.03 -4.38 -3.62
CA TYR A 104 -5.06 -5.38 -3.32
C TYR A 104 -5.71 -5.12 -1.96
N SER A 105 -4.90 -4.87 -0.93
CA SER A 105 -5.39 -4.59 0.42
C SER A 105 -6.25 -3.31 0.45
N PHE A 106 -5.84 -2.27 -0.25
CA PHE A 106 -6.62 -1.03 -0.30
C PHE A 106 -7.95 -1.23 -1.01
N ALA A 107 -7.94 -1.87 -2.18
CA ALA A 107 -9.15 -2.13 -2.95
C ALA A 107 -10.15 -2.98 -2.15
N MET A 108 -9.71 -4.12 -1.61
CA MET A 108 -10.59 -5.07 -0.93
C MET A 108 -10.87 -4.71 0.53
N CYS A 109 -9.82 -4.46 1.33
CA CYS A 109 -10.00 -4.30 2.78
C CYS A 109 -10.39 -2.87 3.18
N VAL A 110 -10.21 -1.89 2.30
CA VAL A 110 -10.63 -0.51 2.57
C VAL A 110 -11.84 -0.12 1.74
N LEU A 111 -11.76 -0.14 0.42
CA LEU A 111 -12.84 0.35 -0.42
C LEU A 111 -14.07 -0.56 -0.38
N GLU A 112 -13.90 -1.86 -0.57
CA GLU A 112 -15.03 -2.79 -0.51
C GLU A 112 -15.54 -2.99 0.92
N GLU A 113 -14.63 -3.30 1.86
CA GLU A 113 -14.99 -3.65 3.23
C GLU A 113 -15.57 -2.47 4.02
N SER A 114 -14.97 -1.28 3.91
CA SER A 114 -15.34 -0.14 4.75
C SER A 114 -16.10 0.96 4.03
N GLN A 115 -15.99 1.06 2.72
CA GLN A 115 -16.68 2.08 1.93
C GLN A 115 -17.77 1.50 1.02
N TRP A 116 -17.84 0.19 0.89
CA TRP A 116 -18.80 -0.55 0.06
C TRP A 116 -18.78 -0.15 -1.41
N LEU A 117 -17.62 0.32 -1.86
CA LEU A 117 -17.33 0.59 -3.26
C LEU A 117 -16.90 -0.73 -3.92
N ARG A 118 -17.45 -1.01 -5.09
CA ARG A 118 -17.04 -2.21 -5.85
C ARG A 118 -15.71 -1.95 -6.53
N THR A 119 -14.80 -2.89 -6.41
CA THR A 119 -13.48 -2.76 -7.04
C THR A 119 -13.09 -4.00 -7.82
N LYS A 120 -12.14 -3.83 -8.71
CA LYS A 120 -11.35 -4.90 -9.31
C LYS A 120 -9.87 -4.54 -9.12
N SER A 121 -9.16 -5.35 -8.37
CA SER A 121 -7.70 -5.25 -8.30
C SER A 121 -7.05 -6.19 -9.31
N VAL A 122 -6.01 -5.73 -10.00
CA VAL A 122 -5.28 -6.51 -11.00
C VAL A 122 -3.81 -6.07 -11.03
N THR A 123 -2.90 -7.01 -11.31
CA THR A 123 -1.50 -6.65 -11.52
C THR A 123 -1.27 -6.02 -12.89
N SER A 124 -0.24 -5.19 -13.03
CA SER A 124 0.06 -4.53 -14.32
C SER A 124 0.27 -5.52 -15.48
N PRO A 125 0.94 -6.67 -15.30
CA PRO A 125 1.00 -7.66 -16.39
C PRO A 125 -0.35 -8.29 -16.70
N GLU A 126 -1.15 -8.67 -15.69
CA GLU A 126 -2.45 -9.30 -15.89
C GLU A 126 -3.49 -8.36 -16.47
N PHE A 127 -3.35 -7.05 -16.28
CA PHE A 127 -4.20 -6.03 -16.88
C PHE A 127 -4.37 -6.26 -18.39
N PHE A 128 -3.29 -6.63 -19.09
CA PHE A 128 -3.28 -6.86 -20.54
C PHE A 128 -3.92 -8.17 -20.99
N HIS A 129 -4.36 -9.04 -20.07
CA HIS A 129 -4.97 -10.34 -20.38
C HIS A 129 -6.51 -10.36 -20.29
N GLY A 130 -7.15 -9.19 -20.17
CA GLY A 130 -8.61 -9.10 -20.16
C GLY A 130 -9.12 -7.81 -19.56
N THR A 131 -8.52 -7.30 -18.47
CA THR A 131 -8.96 -6.05 -17.84
C THR A 131 -8.82 -4.83 -18.77
N ILE A 132 -7.88 -4.89 -19.71
CA ILE A 132 -7.68 -3.88 -20.75
C ILE A 132 -8.98 -3.57 -21.52
N GLU A 133 -9.84 -4.55 -21.76
CA GLU A 133 -11.12 -4.42 -22.48
C GLU A 133 -12.20 -3.66 -21.66
N LEU A 134 -11.95 -3.41 -20.37
CA LEU A 134 -12.85 -2.67 -19.49
C LEU A 134 -12.51 -1.17 -19.44
N VAL A 135 -11.45 -0.75 -20.13
CA VAL A 135 -11.03 0.67 -20.16
C VAL A 135 -11.88 1.42 -21.17
N GLU A 136 -12.77 2.27 -20.66
CA GLU A 136 -13.63 3.13 -21.46
C GLU A 136 -13.92 4.43 -20.70
N LYS A 137 -14.53 5.41 -21.38
CA LYS A 137 -14.95 6.66 -20.73
C LYS A 137 -15.91 6.41 -19.59
N GLY A 138 -15.69 7.04 -18.45
CA GLY A 138 -16.54 6.93 -17.28
C GLY A 138 -16.18 5.75 -16.37
N VAL A 139 -15.18 4.93 -16.72
CA VAL A 139 -14.66 3.89 -15.82
C VAL A 139 -13.43 4.41 -15.08
N CYS A 140 -13.52 4.46 -13.76
CA CYS A 140 -12.42 4.86 -12.90
C CYS A 140 -11.29 3.84 -12.92
N VAL A 141 -10.10 4.26 -13.34
CA VAL A 141 -8.87 3.46 -13.28
C VAL A 141 -7.85 4.17 -12.41
N ALA A 142 -7.34 3.47 -11.41
CA ALA A 142 -6.26 3.94 -10.53
C ALA A 142 -5.05 3.02 -10.64
N LEU A 143 -3.87 3.59 -10.88
CA LEU A 143 -2.59 2.89 -10.96
C LEU A 143 -1.70 3.32 -9.81
N ASN A 144 -1.29 2.37 -8.99
CA ASN A 144 -0.22 2.54 -8.01
C ASN A 144 1.11 2.17 -8.67
N MET A 145 1.99 3.16 -8.88
CA MET A 145 3.23 2.99 -9.62
C MET A 145 4.43 2.93 -8.70
N THR A 146 5.21 1.83 -8.79
CA THR A 146 6.37 1.58 -7.94
C THR A 146 7.66 2.22 -8.49
N GLU A 147 8.63 2.44 -7.60
CA GLU A 147 10.03 2.69 -7.98
C GLU A 147 10.85 1.40 -8.18
N GLY A 148 10.23 0.23 -7.94
CA GLY A 148 10.87 -1.07 -8.03
C GLY A 148 11.00 -1.66 -9.44
N GLN A 149 11.40 -2.92 -9.50
CA GLN A 149 11.74 -3.61 -10.75
C GLN A 149 10.57 -3.71 -11.75
N THR A 150 9.33 -3.69 -11.26
CA THR A 150 8.12 -3.78 -12.10
C THR A 150 7.66 -2.43 -12.65
N ARG A 151 8.36 -1.32 -12.35
CA ARG A 151 7.99 0.02 -12.83
C ARG A 151 7.74 0.10 -14.33
N LYS A 152 8.51 -0.65 -15.14
CA LYS A 152 8.32 -0.69 -16.60
C LYS A 152 6.97 -1.27 -17.01
N LEU A 153 6.41 -2.21 -16.24
CA LEU A 153 5.10 -2.78 -16.46
C LEU A 153 4.00 -1.77 -16.08
N ASP A 154 4.20 -1.05 -14.99
CA ASP A 154 3.30 0.04 -14.57
C ASP A 154 3.29 1.17 -15.61
N GLN A 155 4.48 1.53 -16.15
CA GLN A 155 4.58 2.54 -17.21
C GLN A 155 3.80 2.13 -18.47
N ARG A 156 3.87 0.85 -18.86
CA ARG A 156 3.09 0.33 -19.99
C ARG A 156 1.58 0.48 -19.78
N VAL A 157 1.08 0.25 -18.56
CA VAL A 157 -0.33 0.51 -18.21
C VAL A 157 -0.65 2.00 -18.32
N LYS A 158 0.21 2.85 -17.73
CA LYS A 158 0.05 4.31 -17.78
C LYS A 158 -0.05 4.83 -19.21
N ASP A 159 0.85 4.37 -20.08
CA ASP A 159 0.91 4.79 -21.48
C ASP A 159 -0.33 4.32 -22.28
N PHE A 160 -0.86 3.15 -21.94
CA PHE A 160 -2.07 2.64 -22.57
C PHE A 160 -3.32 3.37 -22.07
N VAL A 161 -3.60 3.32 -20.77
CA VAL A 161 -4.86 3.85 -20.20
C VAL A 161 -5.04 5.32 -20.50
N GLY A 162 -3.98 6.12 -20.42
CA GLY A 162 -4.01 7.57 -20.71
C GLY A 162 -4.38 7.94 -22.14
N GLN A 163 -4.44 6.98 -23.09
CA GLN A 163 -4.89 7.22 -24.45
C GLN A 163 -6.42 7.04 -24.61
N TYR A 164 -7.08 6.34 -23.69
CA TYR A 164 -8.46 5.91 -23.87
C TYR A 164 -9.44 6.50 -22.85
N THR A 165 -8.96 7.00 -21.72
CA THR A 165 -9.82 7.62 -20.72
C THR A 165 -9.12 8.73 -19.93
N ASP A 166 -9.89 9.78 -19.59
CA ASP A 166 -9.50 10.83 -18.63
C ASP A 166 -9.88 10.46 -17.19
N ASP A 167 -10.61 9.34 -17.01
CA ASP A 167 -10.97 8.79 -15.70
C ASP A 167 -9.85 7.90 -15.13
N PHE A 168 -8.64 8.41 -15.25
CA PHE A 168 -7.41 7.74 -14.88
C PHE A 168 -6.60 8.54 -13.86
N THR A 169 -6.19 7.89 -12.78
CA THR A 169 -5.33 8.48 -11.75
C THR A 169 -4.11 7.60 -11.50
N VAL A 170 -2.93 8.20 -11.55
CA VAL A 170 -1.68 7.53 -11.21
C VAL A 170 -1.20 8.02 -9.85
N PHE A 171 -1.02 7.13 -8.90
CA PHE A 171 -0.33 7.37 -7.63
C PHE A 171 1.08 6.82 -7.76
N ASP A 172 2.03 7.68 -8.08
CA ASP A 172 3.44 7.31 -8.28
C ASP A 172 4.23 7.59 -6.99
N THR A 173 4.92 6.58 -6.46
CA THR A 173 5.76 6.75 -5.26
C THR A 173 6.94 7.67 -5.51
N ALA A 174 7.39 7.82 -6.75
CA ALA A 174 8.45 8.73 -7.15
C ALA A 174 8.06 10.22 -7.06
N ASP A 175 6.76 10.55 -7.01
CA ASP A 175 6.28 11.93 -6.88
C ASP A 175 6.57 12.54 -5.49
N TYR A 176 7.00 11.73 -4.52
CA TYR A 176 7.16 12.15 -3.12
C TYR A 176 8.61 12.12 -2.67
N GLU A 177 9.04 13.19 -2.03
CA GLU A 177 10.35 13.24 -1.38
C GLU A 177 10.36 12.39 -0.10
N LEU A 178 11.47 11.72 0.15
CA LEU A 178 11.73 10.97 1.38
C LEU A 178 12.97 11.53 2.07
N PRO A 179 12.87 12.65 2.79
CA PRO A 179 14.03 13.29 3.41
C PRO A 179 14.79 12.33 4.33
N GLY A 180 16.10 12.24 4.12
CA GLY A 180 17.00 11.38 4.90
C GLY A 180 16.98 9.90 4.47
N ILE A 181 16.36 9.59 3.32
CA ILE A 181 16.39 8.27 2.69
C ILE A 181 17.12 8.38 1.35
N SER A 182 18.15 7.59 1.18
CA SER A 182 18.92 7.52 -0.07
C SER A 182 18.11 6.88 -1.21
N ASP A 183 18.34 7.34 -2.44
CA ASP A 183 17.64 6.87 -3.64
C ASP A 183 17.72 5.35 -3.82
N LYS A 184 18.85 4.75 -3.48
CA LYS A 184 19.05 3.29 -3.59
C LYS A 184 18.10 2.46 -2.73
N PHE A 185 17.49 3.05 -1.69
CA PHE A 185 16.55 2.37 -0.79
C PHE A 185 15.08 2.69 -1.07
N ARG A 186 14.80 3.72 -1.86
CA ARG A 186 13.43 4.20 -2.09
C ARG A 186 12.50 3.11 -2.63
N TRP A 187 12.98 2.33 -3.60
CA TRP A 187 12.17 1.26 -4.18
C TRP A 187 11.70 0.22 -3.16
N MET A 188 12.51 -0.06 -2.13
CA MET A 188 12.15 -0.99 -1.04
C MET A 188 11.01 -0.42 -0.19
N LEU A 189 10.95 0.91 -0.06
CA LEU A 189 9.99 1.63 0.77
C LEU A 189 8.72 2.03 0.01
N SER A 190 8.64 1.80 -1.31
CA SER A 190 7.43 2.07 -2.10
C SER A 190 6.14 1.56 -1.46
N PRO A 191 6.08 0.36 -0.81
CA PRO A 191 4.85 -0.11 -0.15
C PRO A 191 4.36 0.79 0.98
N VAL A 192 5.25 1.27 1.84
CA VAL A 192 4.86 2.15 2.96
C VAL A 192 4.57 3.57 2.49
N VAL A 193 5.24 4.02 1.43
CA VAL A 193 4.96 5.31 0.77
C VAL A 193 3.56 5.31 0.18
N ILE A 194 3.22 4.29 -0.63
CA ILE A 194 1.88 4.21 -1.21
C ILE A 194 0.79 4.05 -0.15
N ASN A 195 1.04 3.31 0.93
CA ASN A 195 0.10 3.19 2.05
C ASN A 195 -0.18 4.55 2.71
N ALA A 196 0.83 5.43 2.84
CA ALA A 196 0.63 6.78 3.34
C ALA A 196 -0.28 7.60 2.42
N VAL A 197 -0.11 7.50 1.10
CA VAL A 197 -0.96 8.15 0.08
C VAL A 197 -2.39 7.61 0.14
N LEU A 198 -2.56 6.29 0.09
CA LEU A 198 -3.87 5.63 0.08
C LEU A 198 -4.64 5.83 1.39
N SER A 199 -3.93 6.00 2.51
CA SER A 199 -4.53 6.41 3.78
C SER A 199 -5.18 7.80 3.69
N ARG A 200 -4.64 8.72 2.88
CA ARG A 200 -5.29 10.02 2.63
C ARG A 200 -6.52 9.85 1.76
N VAL A 201 -6.45 9.01 0.73
CA VAL A 201 -7.62 8.67 -0.12
C VAL A 201 -8.76 8.12 0.72
N SER A 202 -8.50 7.12 1.58
CA SER A 202 -9.54 6.52 2.42
C SER A 202 -10.18 7.52 3.39
N LYS A 203 -9.37 8.38 4.02
CA LYS A 203 -9.89 9.42 4.92
C LYS A 203 -10.73 10.48 4.21
N ASN A 204 -10.37 10.82 2.98
CA ASN A 204 -11.19 11.71 2.18
C ASN A 204 -12.50 11.06 1.76
N PHE A 205 -12.52 9.78 1.39
CA PHE A 205 -13.76 9.05 1.17
C PHE A 205 -14.65 9.03 2.42
N GLU A 206 -14.08 8.73 3.59
CA GLU A 206 -14.81 8.76 4.87
C GLU A 206 -15.53 10.08 5.09
N GLN A 207 -14.80 11.20 4.93
CA GLN A 207 -15.33 12.54 5.17
C GLN A 207 -16.37 12.96 4.11
N ILE A 208 -16.06 12.76 2.84
CA ILE A 208 -16.90 13.25 1.72
C ILE A 208 -18.19 12.45 1.61
N ARG A 209 -18.14 11.15 1.90
CA ARG A 209 -19.29 10.24 1.85
C ARG A 209 -20.08 10.18 3.16
N ASP A 210 -19.58 10.84 4.21
CA ASP A 210 -20.12 10.71 5.57
C ASP A 210 -20.29 9.23 5.97
N HIS A 211 -19.27 8.41 5.66
CA HIS A 211 -19.28 6.97 5.84
C HIS A 211 -18.00 6.51 6.54
N SER A 212 -18.09 6.28 7.85
CA SER A 212 -16.94 5.91 8.67
C SER A 212 -16.23 4.65 8.17
N LEU A 213 -14.90 4.69 8.24
CA LEU A 213 -14.04 3.55 7.92
C LEU A 213 -14.24 2.34 8.86
N ASP A 214 -14.93 2.51 9.99
CA ASP A 214 -15.20 1.45 10.96
C ASP A 214 -16.53 0.73 10.71
N ILE A 215 -17.36 1.22 9.80
CA ILE A 215 -18.65 0.61 9.50
C ILE A 215 -18.45 -0.69 8.72
N ARG A 216 -19.15 -1.74 9.17
CA ARG A 216 -19.19 -3.06 8.52
C ARG A 216 -20.64 -3.54 8.44
N ARG A 217 -20.99 -4.25 7.35
CA ARG A 217 -22.30 -4.92 7.23
C ARG A 217 -22.28 -6.28 7.93
N TYR A 218 -21.26 -7.07 7.68
CA TYR A 218 -21.21 -8.48 8.08
C TYR A 218 -19.98 -8.82 8.89
N TYR A 219 -18.79 -8.33 8.48
CA TYR A 219 -17.51 -8.66 9.08
C TYR A 219 -17.51 -8.41 10.59
N ARG A 220 -17.30 -9.47 11.37
CA ARG A 220 -17.36 -9.50 12.84
C ARG A 220 -18.71 -9.07 13.45
N LYS A 221 -19.81 -9.12 12.69
CA LYS A 221 -21.17 -8.80 13.15
C LYS A 221 -22.12 -9.96 13.03
N VAL A 222 -21.85 -10.90 12.15
CA VAL A 222 -22.65 -12.12 11.94
C VAL A 222 -21.72 -13.33 11.93
N GLU A 223 -22.26 -14.50 12.22
CA GLU A 223 -21.56 -15.76 12.05
C GLU A 223 -21.53 -16.14 10.55
N TYR A 224 -20.40 -16.70 10.07
CA TYR A 224 -20.22 -17.19 8.70
C TYR A 224 -19.16 -18.30 8.64
#